data_91ab7e5389a03ea7ae4361faf9b47a4c
#
_entry.id   91ab7e5389a03ea7ae4361faf9b47a4c
#
_cell.length_a   1.000
_cell.length_b   1.000
_cell.length_c   1.000
_cell.angle_alpha   90.00
_cell.angle_beta   90.00
_cell.angle_gamma   90.00
#
_symmetry.space_group_name_H-M   'P 1'
#
loop_
_entity.id
_entity.type
_entity.pdbx_description
1 polymer ?
#
loop_
_entity_poly.entity_id
_entity_poly.type
_entity_poly.pdbx_seq_one_letter_code
_entity_poly.pdbx_strand_id
1 'polypeptide(L)'
;MTTPYALQVDSVAKAFGGNRVLEKVGFTIRPGEIVGLLGPNGSGKSTLLNTITGFESVDAGSVTFEGQRIDTLSAHRIVQAGIARTFQLPSMPRKMSVAEVAMAASIEHHGVWENLFGSRTARQAEARARAQADALLDQLLLTPVRDLSAAAISGGQKKLLGIVCALMAHPRMLMLDEPTAGVHPNLRSDIVGALQRLNEAGMTIVIVEHDMHFIREVCHRCIVLDRGHIVADCRPDELASNERVLEAYLGGAAAKPAAGATAAPVLRMGVA
;
A
#
# COMPACT_ATOMS: atom_id res chain seq x y z
N MET A 1 -3.71 1.60 29.47
CA MET A 1 -4.90 2.07 28.72
C MET A 1 -4.73 1.62 27.29
N THR A 2 -5.53 0.68 26.82
CA THR A 2 -5.50 0.25 25.42
C THR A 2 -6.07 1.38 24.57
N THR A 3 -5.29 1.87 23.61
CA THR A 3 -5.77 2.86 22.63
C THR A 3 -6.89 2.23 21.80
N PRO A 4 -8.02 2.92 21.59
CA PRO A 4 -9.14 2.36 20.83
C PRO A 4 -8.84 2.26 19.31
N TYR A 5 -7.70 2.76 18.87
CA TYR A 5 -7.30 2.84 17.46
C TYR A 5 -5.96 2.16 17.21
N ALA A 6 -5.86 1.42 16.09
CA ALA A 6 -4.60 0.90 15.59
C ALA A 6 -3.77 2.03 14.97
N LEU A 7 -4.40 2.90 14.17
CA LEU A 7 -3.75 4.07 13.58
C LEU A 7 -4.58 5.32 13.84
N GLN A 8 -3.90 6.41 14.20
CA GLN A 8 -4.48 7.75 14.29
C GLN A 8 -3.61 8.72 13.52
N VAL A 9 -4.20 9.38 12.54
CA VAL A 9 -3.62 10.49 11.77
C VAL A 9 -4.32 11.75 12.24
N ASP A 10 -3.56 12.72 12.73
CA ASP A 10 -4.13 13.97 13.28
C ASP A 10 -3.53 15.17 12.56
N SER A 11 -4.40 15.88 11.83
CA SER A 11 -4.12 17.16 11.17
C SER A 11 -2.83 17.17 10.34
N VAL A 12 -2.50 16.04 9.69
CA VAL A 12 -1.28 15.89 8.90
C VAL A 12 -1.30 16.83 7.71
N ALA A 13 -0.21 17.59 7.54
CA ALA A 13 0.02 18.44 6.40
C ALA A 13 1.38 18.13 5.74
N LYS A 14 1.45 18.25 4.41
CA LYS A 14 2.67 18.07 3.61
C LYS A 14 2.66 18.95 2.38
N ALA A 15 3.77 19.63 2.14
CA ALA A 15 4.00 20.44 0.95
C ALA A 15 5.33 20.09 0.27
N PHE A 16 5.40 20.30 -1.04
CA PHE A 16 6.61 20.15 -1.85
C PHE A 16 6.82 21.42 -2.68
N GLY A 17 7.92 22.13 -2.42
CA GLY A 17 8.25 23.34 -3.18
C GLY A 17 7.13 24.39 -3.22
N GLY A 18 6.38 24.54 -2.11
CA GLY A 18 5.24 25.48 -2.00
C GLY A 18 3.90 24.89 -2.45
N ASN A 19 3.86 23.75 -3.12
CA ASN A 19 2.61 23.06 -3.46
C ASN A 19 2.13 22.22 -2.26
N ARG A 20 0.99 22.56 -1.69
CA ARG A 20 0.35 21.79 -0.60
C ARG A 20 -0.30 20.56 -1.16
N VAL A 21 0.17 19.38 -0.73
CA VAL A 21 -0.33 18.07 -1.17
C VAL A 21 -1.25 17.43 -0.14
N LEU A 22 -1.01 17.66 1.15
CA LEU A 22 -1.89 17.24 2.25
C LEU A 22 -2.18 18.46 3.11
N GLU A 23 -3.46 18.68 3.44
CA GLU A 23 -3.92 19.81 4.24
C GLU A 23 -4.82 19.33 5.37
N LYS A 24 -4.27 19.28 6.60
CA LYS A 24 -4.98 18.90 7.83
C LYS A 24 -5.72 17.55 7.71
N VAL A 25 -5.09 16.57 7.08
CA VAL A 25 -5.66 15.22 6.95
C VAL A 25 -5.75 14.57 8.32
N GLY A 26 -6.95 14.12 8.71
CA GLY A 26 -7.17 13.48 10.01
C GLY A 26 -8.20 12.35 9.91
N PHE A 27 -7.83 11.15 10.39
CA PHE A 27 -8.70 9.98 10.50
C PHE A 27 -8.12 8.97 11.50
N THR A 28 -8.93 7.97 11.83
CA THR A 28 -8.52 6.87 12.70
C THR A 28 -8.86 5.53 12.06
N ILE A 29 -8.10 4.48 12.39
CA ILE A 29 -8.36 3.08 11.97
C ILE A 29 -8.42 2.21 13.22
N ARG A 30 -9.44 1.36 13.33
CA ARG A 30 -9.58 0.42 14.44
C ARG A 30 -8.77 -0.85 14.20
N PRO A 31 -8.33 -1.54 15.26
CA PRO A 31 -7.72 -2.87 15.12
C PRO A 31 -8.66 -3.84 14.36
N GLY A 32 -8.11 -4.61 13.42
CA GLY A 32 -8.88 -5.56 12.62
C GLY A 32 -9.81 -4.92 11.57
N GLU A 33 -9.68 -3.64 11.29
CA GLU A 33 -10.46 -2.97 10.25
C GLU A 33 -9.76 -3.06 8.89
N ILE A 34 -10.52 -3.31 7.81
CA ILE A 34 -10.04 -3.14 6.43
C ILE A 34 -10.57 -1.81 5.92
N VAL A 35 -9.66 -0.86 5.65
CA VAL A 35 -10.00 0.49 5.21
C VAL A 35 -9.48 0.73 3.79
N GLY A 36 -10.38 1.15 2.90
CA GLY A 36 -10.04 1.64 1.56
C GLY A 36 -9.66 3.12 1.60
N LEU A 37 -8.45 3.47 1.13
CA LEU A 37 -8.04 4.86 0.89
C LEU A 37 -8.20 5.18 -0.58
N LEU A 38 -9.21 5.97 -0.90
CA LEU A 38 -9.67 6.25 -2.26
C LEU A 38 -9.43 7.72 -2.66
N GLY A 39 -9.61 8.02 -3.92
CA GLY A 39 -9.54 9.38 -4.46
C GLY A 39 -8.95 9.43 -5.87
N PRO A 40 -9.12 10.53 -6.60
CA PRO A 40 -8.58 10.70 -7.94
C PRO A 40 -7.04 10.73 -7.94
N ASN A 41 -6.45 10.64 -9.13
CA ASN A 41 -5.00 10.79 -9.29
C ASN A 41 -4.57 12.21 -8.85
N GLY A 42 -3.46 12.29 -8.10
CA GLY A 42 -2.98 13.57 -7.56
C GLY A 42 -3.69 14.04 -6.30
N SER A 43 -4.63 13.27 -5.71
CA SER A 43 -5.32 13.66 -4.47
C SER A 43 -4.44 13.64 -3.21
N GLY A 44 -3.25 13.01 -3.26
CA GLY A 44 -2.32 12.94 -2.14
C GLY A 44 -2.20 11.57 -1.47
N LYS A 45 -2.87 10.50 -1.98
CA LYS A 45 -2.85 9.15 -1.38
C LYS A 45 -1.45 8.59 -1.17
N SER A 46 -0.62 8.60 -2.21
CA SER A 46 0.76 8.09 -2.12
C SER A 46 1.61 8.92 -1.15
N THR A 47 1.41 10.24 -1.10
CA THR A 47 2.06 11.11 -0.13
C THR A 47 1.63 10.77 1.29
N LEU A 48 0.34 10.55 1.52
CA LEU A 48 -0.19 10.15 2.83
C LEU A 48 0.38 8.79 3.27
N LEU A 49 0.41 7.80 2.38
CA LEU A 49 1.07 6.52 2.69
C LEU A 49 2.57 6.70 2.99
N ASN A 50 3.26 7.54 2.22
CA ASN A 50 4.68 7.82 2.44
C ASN A 50 4.93 8.49 3.80
N THR A 51 4.06 9.41 4.23
CA THR A 51 4.18 10.04 5.55
C THR A 51 3.91 9.07 6.68
N ILE A 52 2.90 8.20 6.56
CA ILE A 52 2.60 7.17 7.56
C ILE A 52 3.73 6.14 7.68
N THR A 53 4.37 5.80 6.55
CA THR A 53 5.41 4.75 6.50
C THR A 53 6.84 5.29 6.59
N GLY A 54 7.03 6.59 6.85
CA GLY A 54 8.32 7.21 7.13
C GLY A 54 9.24 7.39 5.91
N PHE A 55 8.68 7.32 4.69
CA PHE A 55 9.39 7.69 3.46
C PHE A 55 9.39 9.21 3.22
N GLU A 56 8.41 9.90 3.80
CA GLU A 56 8.30 11.36 3.79
C GLU A 56 8.02 11.86 5.21
N SER A 57 8.66 12.95 5.61
CA SER A 57 8.34 13.62 6.86
C SER A 57 7.04 14.41 6.76
N VAL A 58 6.27 14.50 7.84
CA VAL A 58 5.16 15.46 7.94
C VAL A 58 5.68 16.88 8.18
N ASP A 59 5.01 17.89 7.64
CA ASP A 59 5.35 19.29 7.91
C ASP A 59 4.57 19.81 9.12
N ALA A 60 3.39 19.25 9.40
CA ALA A 60 2.58 19.52 10.58
C ALA A 60 1.67 18.32 10.90
N GLY A 61 1.14 18.30 12.11
CA GLY A 61 0.30 17.21 12.61
C GLY A 61 1.09 16.06 13.21
N SER A 62 0.45 14.90 13.36
CA SER A 62 1.10 13.72 13.93
C SER A 62 0.47 12.42 13.42
N VAL A 63 1.26 11.35 13.45
CA VAL A 63 0.79 9.98 13.19
C VAL A 63 1.13 9.11 14.39
N THR A 64 0.11 8.41 14.90
CA THR A 64 0.24 7.53 16.06
C THR A 64 -0.23 6.14 15.68
N PHE A 65 0.59 5.11 15.95
CA PHE A 65 0.28 3.70 15.77
C PHE A 65 0.25 3.00 17.13
N GLU A 66 -0.88 2.42 17.49
CA GLU A 66 -1.11 1.75 18.78
C GLU A 66 -0.65 2.58 20.01
N GLY A 67 -0.88 3.89 19.95
CA GLY A 67 -0.50 4.82 21.01
C GLY A 67 0.94 5.33 20.96
N GLN A 68 1.77 4.80 20.07
CA GLN A 68 3.13 5.28 19.85
C GLN A 68 3.17 6.28 18.69
N ARG A 69 3.76 7.45 18.91
CA ARG A 69 4.00 8.43 17.85
C ARG A 69 5.06 7.89 16.87
N ILE A 70 4.75 7.88 15.57
CA ILE A 70 5.61 7.26 14.54
C ILE A 70 6.08 8.24 13.45
N ASP A 71 5.49 9.42 13.31
CA ASP A 71 5.84 10.41 12.28
C ASP A 71 7.28 10.95 12.36
N THR A 72 7.96 10.70 13.48
CA THR A 72 9.38 11.04 13.68
C THR A 72 10.33 9.86 13.51
N LEU A 73 9.79 8.67 13.23
CA LEU A 73 10.57 7.45 13.09
C LEU A 73 11.00 7.24 11.63
N SER A 74 12.15 6.59 11.44
CA SER A 74 12.55 6.11 10.11
C SER A 74 11.67 4.95 9.64
N ALA A 75 11.56 4.73 8.32
CA ALA A 75 10.78 3.63 7.74
C ALA A 75 11.13 2.27 8.37
N HIS A 76 12.43 1.99 8.61
CA HIS A 76 12.85 0.76 9.26
C HIS A 76 12.26 0.61 10.69
N ARG A 77 12.23 1.70 11.47
CA ARG A 77 11.65 1.71 12.82
C ARG A 77 10.12 1.54 12.78
N ILE A 78 9.46 2.05 11.74
CA ILE A 78 8.02 1.89 11.55
C ILE A 78 7.68 0.43 11.21
N VAL A 79 8.49 -0.25 10.40
CA VAL A 79 8.35 -1.70 10.17
C VAL A 79 8.54 -2.47 11.48
N GLN A 80 9.54 -2.15 12.28
CA GLN A 80 9.74 -2.76 13.61
C GLN A 80 8.58 -2.46 14.58
N ALA A 81 7.93 -1.30 14.45
CA ALA A 81 6.72 -0.97 15.21
C ALA A 81 5.49 -1.79 14.76
N GLY A 82 5.55 -2.47 13.62
CA GLY A 82 4.50 -3.40 13.17
C GLY A 82 3.65 -2.90 12.00
N ILE A 83 4.09 -1.91 11.24
CA ILE A 83 3.46 -1.50 9.97
C ILE A 83 4.31 -1.99 8.80
N ALA A 84 3.73 -2.81 7.91
CA ALA A 84 4.38 -3.17 6.65
C ALA A 84 3.59 -2.60 5.46
N ARG A 85 4.31 -2.30 4.37
CA ARG A 85 3.71 -1.79 3.13
C ARG A 85 4.23 -2.57 1.93
N THR A 86 3.33 -2.87 0.99
CA THR A 86 3.72 -3.32 -0.34
C THR A 86 4.00 -2.12 -1.23
N PHE A 87 4.94 -2.29 -2.16
CA PHE A 87 5.23 -1.30 -3.20
C PHE A 87 4.74 -1.79 -4.54
N GLN A 88 4.44 -0.85 -5.46
CA GLN A 88 4.14 -1.18 -6.84
C GLN A 88 5.34 -1.98 -7.41
N LEU A 89 5.05 -3.19 -7.91
CA LEU A 89 5.95 -4.22 -8.44
C LEU A 89 7.46 -3.91 -8.36
N PRO A 90 8.17 -4.38 -7.34
CA PRO A 90 9.62 -4.41 -7.39
C PRO A 90 10.05 -5.36 -8.51
N SER A 91 11.10 -5.02 -9.23
CA SER A 91 11.74 -5.97 -10.14
C SER A 91 12.22 -7.18 -9.35
N MET A 92 11.57 -8.32 -9.53
CA MET A 92 11.92 -9.54 -8.81
C MET A 92 13.31 -10.05 -9.24
N PRO A 93 14.14 -10.54 -8.29
CA PRO A 93 15.46 -11.07 -8.60
C PRO A 93 15.37 -12.25 -9.57
N ARG A 94 16.17 -12.22 -10.64
CA ARG A 94 16.16 -13.28 -11.65
C ARG A 94 16.78 -14.60 -11.20
N LYS A 95 17.66 -14.55 -10.19
CA LYS A 95 18.44 -15.70 -9.70
C LYS A 95 17.90 -16.28 -8.39
N MET A 96 16.83 -15.73 -7.85
CA MET A 96 16.20 -16.23 -6.62
C MET A 96 14.87 -16.88 -6.94
N SER A 97 14.59 -17.99 -6.28
CA SER A 97 13.26 -18.60 -6.27
C SER A 97 12.26 -17.77 -5.48
N VAL A 98 10.99 -18.06 -5.65
CA VAL A 98 9.90 -17.43 -4.86
C VAL A 98 10.13 -17.63 -3.36
N ALA A 99 10.52 -18.85 -2.94
CA ALA A 99 10.82 -19.15 -1.55
C ALA A 99 12.03 -18.37 -1.03
N GLU A 100 13.09 -18.24 -1.81
CA GLU A 100 14.29 -17.48 -1.42
C GLU A 100 14.00 -15.99 -1.29
N VAL A 101 13.15 -15.41 -2.16
CA VAL A 101 12.72 -14.00 -2.05
C VAL A 101 11.89 -13.80 -0.78
N ALA A 102 10.97 -14.71 -0.47
CA ALA A 102 10.20 -14.65 0.76
C ALA A 102 11.11 -14.71 1.99
N MET A 103 12.05 -15.67 2.05
CA MET A 103 13.00 -15.81 3.15
C MET A 103 13.89 -14.57 3.32
N ALA A 104 14.35 -13.96 2.21
CA ALA A 104 15.18 -12.76 2.24
C ALA A 104 14.46 -11.53 2.82
N ALA A 105 13.12 -11.53 2.85
CA ALA A 105 12.31 -10.48 3.44
C ALA A 105 12.15 -10.60 4.97
N SER A 106 12.68 -11.68 5.59
CA SER A 106 12.67 -11.83 7.05
C SER A 106 13.47 -10.71 7.72
N ILE A 107 12.92 -10.15 8.80
CA ILE A 107 13.59 -9.13 9.61
C ILE A 107 14.53 -9.71 10.68
N GLU A 108 14.58 -11.03 10.83
CA GLU A 108 15.53 -11.70 11.72
C GLU A 108 16.96 -11.57 11.14
N HIS A 109 17.55 -10.39 11.25
CA HIS A 109 18.92 -10.16 10.82
C HIS A 109 19.88 -10.59 11.92
N HIS A 110 20.58 -11.70 11.69
CA HIS A 110 21.78 -12.01 12.44
C HIS A 110 22.93 -11.11 11.95
N GLY A 111 23.78 -10.66 12.88
CA GLY A 111 24.97 -9.88 12.53
C GLY A 111 25.81 -10.60 11.47
N VAL A 112 26.48 -9.86 10.59
CA VAL A 112 27.33 -10.39 9.50
C VAL A 112 28.30 -11.46 10.01
N TRP A 113 28.81 -11.31 11.22
CA TRP A 113 29.73 -12.24 11.89
C TRP A 113 29.08 -13.55 12.32
N GLU A 114 27.81 -13.53 12.76
CA GLU A 114 27.08 -14.75 13.16
C GLU A 114 26.75 -15.62 11.94
N ASN A 115 26.44 -15.00 10.80
CA ASN A 115 26.23 -15.69 9.53
C ASN A 115 27.52 -16.28 8.96
N LEU A 116 28.67 -15.59 9.11
CA LEU A 116 29.97 -16.05 8.60
C LEU A 116 30.46 -17.31 9.31
N PHE A 117 30.16 -17.47 10.60
CA PHE A 117 30.62 -18.61 11.41
C PHE A 117 29.60 -19.74 11.54
N GLY A 118 28.47 -19.69 10.83
CA GLY A 118 27.48 -20.77 10.77
C GLY A 118 26.96 -21.19 12.15
N SER A 119 26.74 -20.22 13.04
CA SER A 119 26.32 -20.46 14.40
C SER A 119 25.01 -21.27 14.48
N ARG A 120 24.79 -22.02 15.58
CA ARG A 120 23.52 -22.73 15.81
C ARG A 120 22.32 -21.78 15.78
N THR A 121 22.51 -20.55 16.26
CA THR A 121 21.48 -19.49 16.24
C THR A 121 21.12 -19.07 14.84
N ALA A 122 22.11 -18.88 13.93
CA ALA A 122 21.86 -18.55 12.53
C ALA A 122 21.08 -19.66 11.80
N ARG A 123 21.45 -20.94 11.99
CA ARG A 123 20.72 -22.08 11.39
C ARG A 123 19.28 -22.19 11.90
N GLN A 124 19.05 -21.93 13.18
CA GLN A 124 17.71 -21.94 13.75
C GLN A 124 16.84 -20.81 13.22
N ALA A 125 17.40 -19.62 13.03
CA ALA A 125 16.68 -18.50 12.46
C ALA A 125 16.36 -18.73 10.97
N GLU A 126 17.31 -19.27 10.20
CA GLU A 126 17.05 -19.65 8.81
C GLU A 126 15.94 -20.71 8.72
N ALA A 127 15.95 -21.70 9.61
CA ALA A 127 14.90 -22.71 9.67
C ALA A 127 13.52 -22.11 10.02
N ARG A 128 13.48 -21.15 10.97
CA ARG A 128 12.23 -20.41 11.28
C ARG A 128 11.76 -19.57 10.10
N ALA A 129 12.66 -18.79 9.48
CA ALA A 129 12.33 -17.97 8.31
C ALA A 129 11.80 -18.82 7.16
N ARG A 130 12.39 -20.01 6.93
CA ARG A 130 11.93 -20.97 5.93
C ARG A 130 10.52 -21.49 6.25
N ALA A 131 10.30 -21.93 7.48
CA ALA A 131 9.00 -22.44 7.90
C ALA A 131 7.90 -21.38 7.80
N GLN A 132 8.22 -20.12 8.17
CA GLN A 132 7.32 -18.98 8.02
C GLN A 132 7.05 -18.68 6.54
N ALA A 133 8.08 -18.63 5.70
CA ALA A 133 7.93 -18.39 4.27
C ALA A 133 7.04 -19.47 3.63
N ASP A 134 7.28 -20.75 3.93
CA ASP A 134 6.48 -21.86 3.42
C ASP A 134 5.01 -21.75 3.84
N ALA A 135 4.72 -21.41 5.10
CA ALA A 135 3.35 -21.21 5.58
C ALA A 135 2.65 -20.03 4.89
N LEU A 136 3.35 -18.90 4.69
CA LEU A 136 2.80 -17.73 3.99
C LEU A 136 2.61 -17.98 2.49
N LEU A 137 3.52 -18.71 1.85
CA LEU A 137 3.37 -19.12 0.45
C LEU A 137 2.17 -20.04 0.24
N ASP A 138 1.91 -20.96 1.18
CA ASP A 138 0.72 -21.80 1.17
C ASP A 138 -0.56 -20.98 1.37
N GLN A 139 -0.59 -20.11 2.39
CA GLN A 139 -1.72 -19.23 2.68
C GLN A 139 -2.10 -18.33 1.50
N LEU A 140 -1.11 -17.89 0.71
CA LEU A 140 -1.27 -16.99 -0.44
C LEU A 140 -1.22 -17.73 -1.80
N LEU A 141 -1.41 -19.05 -1.80
CA LEU A 141 -1.54 -19.91 -2.99
C LEU A 141 -0.32 -19.87 -3.94
N LEU A 142 0.87 -19.65 -3.39
CA LEU A 142 2.14 -19.60 -4.13
C LEU A 142 2.95 -20.90 -4.03
N THR A 143 2.50 -21.90 -3.27
CA THR A 143 3.17 -23.20 -3.14
C THR A 143 3.50 -23.85 -4.50
N PRO A 144 2.61 -23.84 -5.52
CA PRO A 144 2.92 -24.46 -6.83
C PRO A 144 4.08 -23.81 -7.58
N VAL A 145 4.43 -22.56 -7.25
CA VAL A 145 5.49 -21.79 -7.92
C VAL A 145 6.68 -21.49 -7.00
N ARG A 146 6.72 -22.07 -5.80
CA ARG A 146 7.70 -21.74 -4.76
C ARG A 146 9.17 -21.87 -5.22
N ASP A 147 9.45 -22.87 -6.06
CA ASP A 147 10.80 -23.17 -6.53
C ASP A 147 11.12 -22.55 -7.91
N LEU A 148 10.14 -21.86 -8.52
CA LEU A 148 10.36 -21.11 -9.74
C LEU A 148 11.11 -19.81 -9.48
N SER A 149 11.83 -19.32 -10.49
CA SER A 149 12.42 -17.98 -10.43
C SER A 149 11.33 -16.93 -10.17
N ALA A 150 11.53 -16.07 -9.16
CA ALA A 150 10.60 -15.01 -8.83
C ALA A 150 10.39 -14.02 -9.99
N ALA A 151 11.33 -13.91 -10.93
CA ALA A 151 11.17 -13.11 -12.14
C ALA A 151 10.23 -13.77 -13.16
N ALA A 152 10.10 -15.09 -13.15
CA ALA A 152 9.37 -15.88 -14.15
C ALA A 152 7.87 -16.05 -13.84
N ILE A 153 7.43 -15.82 -12.60
CA ILE A 153 6.03 -15.93 -12.21
C ILE A 153 5.18 -14.78 -12.78
N SER A 154 3.86 -14.98 -12.85
CA SER A 154 2.91 -13.98 -13.39
C SER A 154 2.91 -12.68 -12.59
N GLY A 155 2.39 -11.58 -13.18
CA GLY A 155 2.28 -10.28 -12.51
C GLY A 155 1.47 -10.34 -11.22
N GLY A 156 0.35 -11.08 -11.21
CA GLY A 156 -0.46 -11.26 -10.02
C GLY A 156 0.24 -12.11 -8.95
N GLN A 157 0.95 -13.18 -9.33
CA GLN A 157 1.77 -13.97 -8.39
C GLN A 157 2.89 -13.12 -7.77
N LYS A 158 3.49 -12.19 -8.54
CA LYS A 158 4.47 -11.22 -8.01
C LYS A 158 3.85 -10.31 -6.96
N LYS A 159 2.60 -9.90 -7.14
CA LYS A 159 1.88 -9.10 -6.14
C LYS A 159 1.59 -9.89 -4.87
N LEU A 160 1.14 -11.14 -4.99
CA LEU A 160 0.99 -12.04 -3.83
C LEU A 160 2.34 -12.27 -3.13
N LEU A 161 3.42 -12.46 -3.88
CA LEU A 161 4.77 -12.56 -3.30
C LEU A 161 5.18 -11.28 -2.56
N GLY A 162 4.82 -10.10 -3.08
CA GLY A 162 5.03 -8.83 -2.39
C GLY A 162 4.29 -8.77 -1.05
N ILE A 163 3.07 -9.32 -0.98
CA ILE A 163 2.31 -9.46 0.28
C ILE A 163 3.02 -10.45 1.21
N VAL A 164 3.47 -11.61 0.72
CA VAL A 164 4.29 -12.55 1.51
C VAL A 164 5.49 -11.84 2.13
N CYS A 165 6.26 -11.12 1.31
CA CYS A 165 7.44 -10.38 1.79
C CYS A 165 7.08 -9.37 2.90
N ALA A 166 5.97 -8.65 2.77
CA ALA A 166 5.52 -7.72 3.80
C ALA A 166 5.13 -8.46 5.10
N LEU A 167 4.50 -9.64 4.99
CA LEU A 167 4.08 -10.46 6.13
C LEU A 167 5.25 -11.15 6.86
N MET A 168 6.40 -11.34 6.20
CA MET A 168 7.62 -11.87 6.85
C MET A 168 8.13 -10.98 7.99
N ALA A 169 7.72 -9.71 8.03
CA ALA A 169 8.02 -8.79 9.12
C ALA A 169 7.06 -8.92 10.32
N HIS A 170 6.14 -9.87 10.35
CA HIS A 170 5.11 -10.03 11.38
C HIS A 170 4.35 -8.73 11.70
N PRO A 171 3.83 -8.01 10.68
CA PRO A 171 3.15 -6.75 10.91
C PRO A 171 1.82 -6.96 11.63
N ARG A 172 1.38 -5.91 12.36
CA ARG A 172 0.00 -5.80 12.89
C ARG A 172 -0.90 -4.99 11.97
N MET A 173 -0.28 -4.18 11.09
CA MET A 173 -0.97 -3.43 10.05
C MET A 173 -0.27 -3.63 8.70
N LEU A 174 -1.05 -3.95 7.68
CA LEU A 174 -0.60 -4.12 6.30
C LEU A 174 -1.17 -3.01 5.43
N MET A 175 -0.31 -2.28 4.72
CA MET A 175 -0.70 -1.26 3.76
C MET A 175 -0.44 -1.76 2.34
N LEU A 176 -1.48 -1.81 1.52
CA LEU A 176 -1.43 -2.32 0.15
C LEU A 176 -1.64 -1.18 -0.85
N ASP A 177 -0.71 -1.05 -1.77
CA ASP A 177 -0.77 -0.02 -2.82
C ASP A 177 -1.10 -0.68 -4.16
N GLU A 178 -2.34 -0.51 -4.63
CA GLU A 178 -2.93 -1.08 -5.84
C GLU A 178 -2.70 -2.60 -5.98
N PRO A 179 -3.15 -3.42 -5.01
CA PRO A 179 -2.87 -4.86 -5.03
C PRO A 179 -3.47 -5.60 -6.23
N THR A 180 -4.51 -5.06 -6.88
CA THR A 180 -5.17 -5.70 -8.01
C THR A 180 -4.81 -5.12 -9.38
N ALA A 181 -4.06 -4.02 -9.46
CA ALA A 181 -3.69 -3.40 -10.73
C ALA A 181 -2.91 -4.37 -11.65
N GLY A 182 -3.41 -4.62 -12.87
CA GLY A 182 -2.81 -5.53 -13.83
C GLY A 182 -2.90 -7.03 -13.46
N VAL A 183 -3.75 -7.39 -12.50
CA VAL A 183 -4.00 -8.79 -12.09
C VAL A 183 -5.16 -9.37 -12.91
N HIS A 184 -4.98 -10.62 -13.38
CA HIS A 184 -6.05 -11.33 -14.07
C HIS A 184 -7.26 -11.57 -13.15
N PRO A 185 -8.52 -11.47 -13.63
CA PRO A 185 -9.71 -11.61 -12.80
C PRO A 185 -9.75 -12.85 -11.89
N ASN A 186 -9.31 -14.01 -12.38
CA ASN A 186 -9.28 -15.24 -11.58
C ASN A 186 -8.38 -15.12 -10.33
N LEU A 187 -7.23 -14.46 -10.47
CA LEU A 187 -6.29 -14.28 -9.36
C LEU A 187 -6.73 -13.15 -8.40
N ARG A 188 -7.63 -12.29 -8.84
CA ARG A 188 -8.23 -11.25 -7.99
C ARG A 188 -9.05 -11.86 -6.86
N SER A 189 -9.86 -12.89 -7.15
CA SER A 189 -10.61 -13.61 -6.12
C SER A 189 -9.69 -14.27 -5.08
N ASP A 190 -8.52 -14.75 -5.52
CA ASP A 190 -7.51 -15.31 -4.61
C ASP A 190 -6.93 -14.23 -3.68
N ILE A 191 -6.68 -13.03 -4.21
CA ILE A 191 -6.24 -11.87 -3.40
C ILE A 191 -7.32 -11.49 -2.39
N VAL A 192 -8.58 -11.39 -2.80
CA VAL A 192 -9.72 -11.11 -1.91
C VAL A 192 -9.77 -12.12 -0.77
N GLY A 193 -9.80 -13.41 -1.09
CA GLY A 193 -9.84 -14.47 -0.09
C GLY A 193 -8.63 -14.47 0.85
N ALA A 194 -7.44 -14.14 0.33
CA ALA A 194 -6.24 -14.02 1.14
C ALA A 194 -6.34 -12.85 2.14
N LEU A 195 -6.79 -11.68 1.69
CA LEU A 195 -6.95 -10.51 2.57
C LEU A 195 -8.03 -10.73 3.64
N GLN A 196 -9.13 -11.38 3.29
CA GLN A 196 -10.17 -11.75 4.24
C GLN A 196 -9.63 -12.68 5.33
N ARG A 197 -8.91 -13.74 4.97
CA ARG A 197 -8.27 -14.66 5.95
C ARG A 197 -7.27 -13.95 6.85
N LEU A 198 -6.44 -13.04 6.30
CA LEU A 198 -5.52 -12.23 7.10
C LEU A 198 -6.26 -11.34 8.09
N ASN A 199 -7.36 -10.75 7.67
CA ASN A 199 -8.19 -9.89 8.53
C ASN A 199 -8.92 -10.71 9.63
N GLU A 200 -9.48 -11.87 9.30
CA GLU A 200 -10.05 -12.81 10.26
C GLU A 200 -9.05 -13.25 11.32
N ALA A 201 -7.75 -13.33 10.97
CA ALA A 201 -6.66 -13.56 11.90
C ALA A 201 -6.26 -12.32 12.73
N GLY A 202 -6.99 -11.20 12.60
CA GLY A 202 -6.81 -9.96 13.38
C GLY A 202 -5.94 -8.90 12.70
N MET A 203 -5.51 -9.09 11.45
CA MET A 203 -4.71 -8.11 10.71
C MET A 203 -5.53 -6.85 10.40
N THR A 204 -4.98 -5.68 10.71
CA THR A 204 -5.50 -4.39 10.24
C THR A 204 -4.97 -4.12 8.84
N ILE A 205 -5.82 -3.74 7.89
CA ILE A 205 -5.42 -3.59 6.49
C ILE A 205 -5.85 -2.23 5.96
N VAL A 206 -4.94 -1.53 5.30
CA VAL A 206 -5.22 -0.31 4.52
C VAL A 206 -4.96 -0.60 3.05
N ILE A 207 -5.92 -0.30 2.19
CA ILE A 207 -5.85 -0.59 0.77
C ILE A 207 -6.02 0.70 -0.02
N VAL A 208 -5.02 1.06 -0.82
CA VAL A 208 -5.16 2.10 -1.84
C VAL A 208 -5.55 1.42 -3.14
N GLU A 209 -6.72 1.72 -3.63
CA GLU A 209 -7.26 1.16 -4.88
C GLU A 209 -8.19 2.16 -5.56
N HIS A 210 -8.42 1.93 -6.84
CA HIS A 210 -9.38 2.69 -7.65
C HIS A 210 -10.48 1.80 -8.22
N ASP A 211 -10.38 0.49 -8.04
CA ASP A 211 -11.41 -0.48 -8.41
C ASP A 211 -12.50 -0.56 -7.33
N MET A 212 -13.63 0.10 -7.60
CA MET A 212 -14.75 0.16 -6.67
C MET A 212 -15.41 -1.19 -6.39
N HIS A 213 -15.29 -2.15 -7.31
CA HIS A 213 -15.83 -3.49 -7.10
C HIS A 213 -15.01 -4.24 -6.04
N PHE A 214 -13.67 -4.20 -6.18
CA PHE A 214 -12.76 -4.78 -5.21
C PHE A 214 -12.92 -4.15 -3.81
N ILE A 215 -13.05 -2.82 -3.76
CA ILE A 215 -13.26 -2.09 -2.51
C ILE A 215 -14.54 -2.53 -1.80
N ARG A 216 -15.65 -2.70 -2.54
CA ARG A 216 -16.93 -3.15 -1.97
C ARG A 216 -16.86 -4.59 -1.44
N GLU A 217 -16.03 -5.42 -2.05
CA GLU A 217 -15.90 -6.83 -1.69
C GLU A 217 -15.04 -7.04 -0.45
N VAL A 218 -14.05 -6.15 -0.20
CA VAL A 218 -13.02 -6.37 0.83
C VAL A 218 -13.11 -5.37 1.97
N CYS A 219 -13.42 -4.10 1.72
CA CYS A 219 -13.30 -3.04 2.72
C CYS A 219 -14.54 -2.92 3.61
N HIS A 220 -14.32 -2.66 4.90
CA HIS A 220 -15.39 -2.33 5.85
C HIS A 220 -15.79 -0.85 5.77
N ARG A 221 -14.82 0.02 5.44
CA ARG A 221 -14.96 1.47 5.40
C ARG A 221 -14.04 2.07 4.35
N CYS A 222 -14.41 3.23 3.84
CA CYS A 222 -13.66 3.98 2.84
C CYS A 222 -13.39 5.40 3.32
N ILE A 223 -12.15 5.84 3.16
CA ILE A 223 -11.73 7.22 3.35
C ILE A 223 -11.40 7.76 1.97
N VAL A 224 -12.08 8.84 1.55
CA VAL A 224 -11.89 9.43 0.23
C VAL A 224 -11.12 10.73 0.38
N LEU A 225 -9.98 10.79 -0.31
CA LEU A 225 -9.08 11.94 -0.35
C LEU A 225 -9.24 12.67 -1.70
N ASP A 226 -9.45 13.97 -1.66
CA ASP A 226 -9.41 14.85 -2.83
C ASP A 226 -8.62 16.11 -2.52
N ARG A 227 -7.68 16.49 -3.39
CA ARG A 227 -6.85 17.71 -3.29
C ARG A 227 -6.28 17.92 -1.88
N GLY A 228 -5.78 16.86 -1.26
CA GLY A 228 -5.16 16.93 0.07
C GLY A 228 -6.12 16.97 1.25
N HIS A 229 -7.44 16.86 1.04
CA HIS A 229 -8.45 16.85 2.10
C HIS A 229 -9.26 15.56 2.11
N ILE A 230 -9.71 15.12 3.29
CA ILE A 230 -10.71 14.05 3.37
C ILE A 230 -12.08 14.64 3.04
N VAL A 231 -12.68 14.15 1.96
CA VAL A 231 -14.01 14.59 1.49
C VAL A 231 -15.13 13.65 1.91
N ALA A 232 -14.81 12.38 2.20
CA ALA A 232 -15.76 11.41 2.74
C ALA A 232 -15.06 10.36 3.60
N ASP A 233 -15.79 9.87 4.60
CA ASP A 233 -15.47 8.72 5.44
C ASP A 233 -16.80 7.95 5.60
N CYS A 234 -16.95 6.87 4.84
CA CYS A 234 -18.24 6.21 4.66
C CYS A 234 -18.08 4.72 4.38
N ARG A 235 -19.19 3.99 4.33
CA ARG A 235 -19.21 2.58 3.93
C ARG A 235 -19.04 2.45 2.42
N PRO A 236 -18.50 1.31 1.91
CA PRO A 236 -18.30 1.10 0.47
C PRO A 236 -19.58 1.18 -0.37
N ASP A 237 -20.74 0.81 0.18
CA ASP A 237 -22.04 0.88 -0.47
C ASP A 237 -22.55 2.32 -0.64
N GLU A 238 -22.11 3.25 0.21
CA GLU A 238 -22.49 4.66 0.19
C GLU A 238 -21.71 5.50 -0.83
N LEU A 239 -20.57 4.98 -1.35
CA LEU A 239 -19.68 5.72 -2.26
C LEU A 239 -20.40 6.24 -3.52
N ALA A 240 -21.27 5.42 -4.11
CA ALA A 240 -21.95 5.75 -5.35
C ALA A 240 -23.07 6.80 -5.20
N SER A 241 -23.58 7.01 -3.98
CA SER A 241 -24.62 7.99 -3.65
C SER A 241 -24.07 9.24 -2.96
N ASN A 242 -22.78 9.26 -2.62
CA ASN A 242 -22.16 10.38 -1.92
C ASN A 242 -21.77 11.48 -2.91
N GLU A 243 -22.48 12.62 -2.87
CA GLU A 243 -22.25 13.75 -3.79
C GLU A 243 -20.81 14.25 -3.78
N ARG A 244 -20.16 14.35 -2.60
CA ARG A 244 -18.77 14.79 -2.49
C ARG A 244 -17.78 13.83 -3.16
N VAL A 245 -18.07 12.52 -3.08
CA VAL A 245 -17.28 11.49 -3.77
C VAL A 245 -17.47 11.63 -5.28
N LEU A 246 -18.71 11.79 -5.75
CA LEU A 246 -19.01 11.99 -7.17
C LEU A 246 -18.33 13.26 -7.71
N GLU A 247 -18.41 14.38 -6.99
CA GLU A 247 -17.73 15.63 -7.35
C GLU A 247 -16.22 15.46 -7.44
N ALA A 248 -15.57 14.78 -6.48
CA ALA A 248 -14.13 14.52 -6.50
C ALA A 248 -13.69 13.75 -7.75
N TYR A 249 -14.48 12.75 -8.18
CA TYR A 249 -14.15 11.95 -9.36
C TYR A 249 -14.57 12.60 -10.68
N LEU A 250 -15.70 13.31 -10.74
CA LEU A 250 -16.20 13.98 -11.94
C LEU A 250 -15.60 15.38 -12.14
N GLY A 251 -15.38 16.12 -11.05
CA GLY A 251 -14.79 17.46 -11.09
C GLY A 251 -13.32 17.48 -11.57
N GLY A 252 -12.59 16.38 -11.40
CA GLY A 252 -11.24 16.21 -11.96
C GLY A 252 -11.22 16.07 -13.50
N ALA A 253 -12.33 15.66 -14.13
CA ALA A 253 -12.45 15.59 -15.58
C ALA A 253 -12.74 16.94 -16.25
N ALA A 254 -13.30 17.92 -15.52
CA ALA A 254 -13.68 19.24 -16.04
C ALA A 254 -12.55 20.29 -15.99
N ALA A 255 -11.41 20.01 -15.37
CA ALA A 255 -10.32 20.96 -15.18
C ALA A 255 -9.12 20.79 -16.13
N LYS A 256 -9.35 20.40 -17.41
CA LYS A 256 -8.38 20.68 -18.47
C LYS A 256 -8.84 21.94 -19.18
N PRO A 257 -8.16 23.12 -19.02
CA PRO A 257 -8.39 24.23 -19.91
C PRO A 257 -7.95 23.78 -21.32
N ALA A 258 -8.85 23.87 -22.29
CA ALA A 258 -8.50 23.75 -23.69
C ALA A 258 -7.43 24.82 -23.98
N ALA A 259 -6.18 24.38 -24.13
CA ALA A 259 -5.11 25.24 -24.63
C ALA A 259 -5.53 25.73 -26.02
N GLY A 260 -5.70 27.05 -26.14
CA GLY A 260 -6.19 27.74 -27.32
C GLY A 260 -5.45 27.29 -28.57
N ALA A 261 -6.20 26.85 -29.54
CA ALA A 261 -5.76 26.75 -30.92
C ALA A 261 -5.63 28.20 -31.46
N THR A 262 -4.42 28.78 -31.38
CA THR A 262 -4.05 29.92 -32.14
C THR A 262 -3.94 29.49 -33.61
N ALA A 263 -4.91 29.89 -34.40
CA ALA A 263 -4.90 29.76 -35.84
C ALA A 263 -3.68 30.49 -36.39
N ALA A 264 -2.78 29.80 -37.03
CA ALA A 264 -1.71 30.40 -37.83
C ALA A 264 -2.29 31.05 -39.07
N PRO A 265 -1.84 32.25 -39.50
CA PRO A 265 -2.33 32.89 -40.70
C PRO A 265 -1.82 32.16 -41.96
N VAL A 266 -2.77 31.87 -42.85
CA VAL A 266 -2.48 31.31 -44.19
C VAL A 266 -1.77 32.34 -45.01
N LEU A 267 -0.47 32.14 -45.29
CA LEU A 267 0.29 32.88 -46.27
C LEU A 267 -0.16 32.45 -47.68
N ARG A 268 -0.89 33.35 -48.38
CA ARG A 268 -1.15 33.20 -49.81
C ARG A 268 0.15 33.51 -50.55
N MET A 269 0.76 32.53 -51.16
CA MET A 269 1.76 32.73 -52.19
C MET A 269 1.04 32.94 -53.51
N GLY A 270 1.18 34.16 -54.07
CA GLY A 270 0.79 34.51 -55.42
C GLY A 270 1.75 33.89 -56.43
N VAL A 271 1.17 33.40 -57.50
CA VAL A 271 1.85 32.91 -58.70
C VAL A 271 2.13 34.15 -59.58
N ALA A 272 3.37 34.30 -59.99
CA ALA A 272 3.78 34.93 -61.22
C ALA A 272 5.03 34.23 -61.75
#